data_7b409e01da153dfdfe457325362041c9
#
_entry.id   7b409e01da153dfdfe457325362041c9
#
_cell.length_a   1.000
_cell.length_b   1.000
_cell.length_c   1.000
_cell.angle_alpha   90.00
_cell.angle_beta   90.00
_cell.angle_gamma   90.00
#
_symmetry.space_group_name_H-M   'P 1'
#
loop_
_entity.id
_entity.type
_entity.pdbx_description
1 polymer ?
#
loop_
_entity_poly.entity_id
_entity_poly.type
_entity_poly.pdbx_seq_one_letter_code
_entity_poly.pdbx_strand_id
1 'polypeptide(L)'
;MNLTRNFLLAIVILLTVSPAYATVYQYFDEEGTLIVTDNPFGTKKPTPRPDIAYPDIKLRYRDDVSYDFYPVTGNNFVELISSTNLNGPLDPADRKKYAGQTKWNTGWSYAFNSSYTIDGTYMYVSLNILDIEFMSDISVLLPVLQDRTTLSNYDLILWDHFVQKLLEHEHDHVKIVKDPVYKDEAVKKISAIKQLRLAYNPGDNLDTLIKGAVESETLRIGHDLIMKIKQQNEEYDRITDHGLQAEMSAAFFGN
;
A
#
# COMPACT_ATOMS: atom_id res chain seq x y z
N MET A 1 24.86 55.59 -43.87
CA MET A 1 24.51 55.23 -42.50
C MET A 1 23.52 54.03 -42.57
N ASN A 2 24.05 52.81 -42.67
CA ASN A 2 23.25 51.62 -42.86
C ASN A 2 23.10 50.93 -41.53
N LEU A 3 21.85 50.89 -40.97
CA LEU A 3 21.50 50.12 -39.84
C LEU A 3 21.17 48.68 -40.31
N THR A 4 22.08 47.75 -40.10
CA THR A 4 21.80 46.31 -40.21
C THR A 4 21.08 45.86 -38.96
N ARG A 5 19.81 45.56 -39.10
CA ARG A 5 18.94 44.98 -38.06
C ARG A 5 19.23 43.48 -38.02
N ASN A 6 19.97 43.02 -37.01
CA ASN A 6 20.13 41.61 -36.71
C ASN A 6 18.80 41.05 -36.17
N PHE A 7 18.10 40.30 -36.98
CA PHE A 7 16.98 39.45 -36.53
C PHE A 7 17.57 38.18 -35.90
N LEU A 8 17.52 38.08 -34.60
CA LEU A 8 17.76 36.81 -33.89
C LEU A 8 16.56 35.91 -34.13
N LEU A 9 16.72 34.92 -34.99
CA LEU A 9 15.71 33.91 -35.24
C LEU A 9 15.80 32.89 -34.11
N ALA A 10 14.91 32.99 -33.12
CA ALA A 10 14.76 31.96 -32.11
C ALA A 10 14.09 30.75 -32.77
N ILE A 11 14.88 29.72 -33.07
CA ILE A 11 14.35 28.44 -33.53
C ILE A 11 13.79 27.71 -32.33
N VAL A 12 12.45 27.74 -32.16
CA VAL A 12 11.72 26.86 -31.22
C VAL A 12 11.61 25.50 -31.89
N ILE A 13 12.46 24.56 -31.52
CA ILE A 13 12.33 23.17 -31.95
C ILE A 13 11.29 22.53 -31.04
N LEU A 14 10.06 22.41 -31.52
CA LEU A 14 9.02 21.57 -30.90
C LEU A 14 9.32 20.11 -31.28
N LEU A 15 10.03 19.40 -30.44
CA LEU A 15 10.15 17.95 -30.55
C LEU A 15 8.94 17.31 -29.84
N THR A 16 8.00 16.79 -30.61
CA THR A 16 6.94 15.91 -30.11
C THR A 16 7.57 14.54 -29.85
N VAL A 17 7.84 14.24 -28.59
CA VAL A 17 8.29 12.91 -28.18
C VAL A 17 7.06 11.99 -28.18
N SER A 18 7.16 10.85 -28.87
CA SER A 18 6.14 9.79 -28.81
C SER A 18 5.95 9.31 -27.36
N PRO A 19 4.73 8.95 -26.95
CA PRO A 19 4.49 8.51 -25.59
C PRO A 19 5.34 7.26 -25.27
N ALA A 20 6.31 7.40 -24.39
CA ALA A 20 7.01 6.25 -23.84
C ALA A 20 6.10 5.66 -22.74
N TYR A 21 5.40 4.57 -23.05
CA TYR A 21 4.67 3.79 -22.08
C TYR A 21 5.70 2.99 -21.24
N ALA A 22 6.18 3.56 -20.17
CA ALA A 22 6.87 2.81 -19.15
C ALA A 22 5.93 2.71 -17.94
N THR A 23 5.31 1.55 -17.74
CA THR A 23 4.58 1.27 -16.53
C THR A 23 5.60 0.91 -15.47
N VAL A 24 5.77 1.76 -14.48
CA VAL A 24 6.64 1.52 -13.34
C VAL A 24 5.76 1.36 -12.11
N TYR A 25 5.93 0.25 -11.42
CA TYR A 25 5.25 -0.02 -10.15
C TYR A 25 6.21 0.33 -9.03
N GLN A 26 5.71 1.08 -8.06
CA GLN A 26 6.46 1.52 -6.90
C GLN A 26 5.66 1.16 -5.66
N TYR A 27 6.28 0.47 -4.71
CA TYR A 27 5.66 0.16 -3.44
C TYR A 27 6.72 0.09 -2.34
N PHE A 28 6.28 0.27 -1.11
CA PHE A 28 7.11 0.06 0.05
C PHE A 28 6.77 -1.31 0.65
N ASP A 29 7.81 -2.08 1.02
CA ASP A 29 7.62 -3.31 1.78
C ASP A 29 7.32 -3.01 3.26
N GLU A 30 7.14 -4.07 4.04
CA GLU A 30 6.83 -4.00 5.47
C GLU A 30 7.90 -3.28 6.29
N GLU A 31 9.14 -3.30 5.82
CA GLU A 31 10.28 -2.64 6.45
C GLU A 31 10.39 -1.16 6.03
N GLY A 32 9.53 -0.69 5.14
CA GLY A 32 9.55 0.67 4.60
C GLY A 32 10.59 0.86 3.50
N THR A 33 11.09 -0.25 2.91
CA THR A 33 12.01 -0.21 1.78
C THR A 33 11.23 0.03 0.50
N LEU A 34 11.64 1.03 -0.29
CA LEU A 34 11.04 1.29 -1.58
C LEU A 34 11.43 0.20 -2.57
N ILE A 35 10.44 -0.48 -3.14
CA ILE A 35 10.60 -1.42 -4.26
C ILE A 35 10.09 -0.76 -5.54
N VAL A 36 10.96 -0.67 -6.54
CA VAL A 36 10.63 -0.18 -7.88
C VAL A 36 10.74 -1.35 -8.84
N THR A 37 9.66 -1.68 -9.55
CA THR A 37 9.62 -2.82 -10.44
C THR A 37 8.77 -2.53 -11.68
N ASP A 38 9.07 -3.20 -12.78
CA ASP A 38 8.26 -3.23 -14.01
C ASP A 38 7.19 -4.33 -13.96
N ASN A 39 7.17 -5.14 -12.88
CA ASN A 39 6.23 -6.23 -12.68
C ASN A 39 5.26 -5.90 -11.54
N PRO A 40 3.94 -5.79 -11.80
CA PRO A 40 2.97 -5.56 -10.74
C PRO A 40 3.04 -6.72 -9.76
N PHE A 41 3.02 -6.42 -8.47
CA PHE A 41 2.98 -7.31 -7.32
C PHE A 41 2.87 -8.77 -7.74
N GLY A 42 3.98 -9.51 -7.63
CA GLY A 42 4.04 -10.90 -8.12
C GLY A 42 2.75 -11.59 -7.68
N THR A 43 1.99 -12.08 -8.64
CA THR A 43 0.66 -12.65 -8.44
C THR A 43 0.74 -13.82 -7.46
N LYS A 44 0.80 -13.52 -6.16
CA LYS A 44 0.50 -14.52 -5.14
C LYS A 44 -0.95 -14.92 -5.38
N LYS A 45 -1.15 -16.12 -5.89
CA LYS A 45 -2.49 -16.71 -5.88
C LYS A 45 -2.95 -16.69 -4.43
N PRO A 46 -4.20 -16.28 -4.15
CA PRO A 46 -4.75 -16.37 -2.81
C PRO A 46 -4.47 -17.76 -2.24
N THR A 47 -3.89 -17.82 -1.04
CA THR A 47 -3.69 -19.08 -0.35
C THR A 47 -5.07 -19.74 -0.20
N PRO A 48 -5.24 -21.03 -0.56
CA PRO A 48 -6.53 -21.68 -0.38
C PRO A 48 -6.96 -21.52 1.06
N ARG A 49 -8.16 -20.97 1.27
CA ARG A 49 -8.76 -20.87 2.60
C ARG A 49 -8.86 -22.29 3.15
N PRO A 50 -8.41 -22.56 4.38
CA PRO A 50 -8.72 -23.84 4.99
C PRO A 50 -10.25 -23.95 5.06
N ASP A 51 -10.80 -25.08 4.62
CA ASP A 51 -12.23 -25.39 4.82
C ASP A 51 -12.46 -25.62 6.31
N ILE A 52 -12.43 -24.53 7.07
CA ILE A 52 -12.70 -24.57 8.49
C ILE A 52 -14.22 -24.55 8.63
N ALA A 53 -14.80 -25.73 8.78
CA ALA A 53 -16.19 -25.87 9.15
C ALA A 53 -16.33 -25.42 10.62
N TYR A 54 -16.60 -24.15 10.83
CA TYR A 54 -17.07 -23.66 12.13
C TYR A 54 -18.56 -24.04 12.26
N PRO A 55 -18.94 -24.88 13.21
CA PRO A 55 -20.33 -25.33 13.29
C PRO A 55 -21.32 -24.18 13.53
N ASP A 56 -20.92 -23.11 14.21
CA ASP A 56 -21.82 -22.04 14.65
C ASP A 56 -21.44 -20.63 14.20
N ILE A 57 -20.22 -20.38 13.71
CA ILE A 57 -19.75 -19.06 13.28
C ILE A 57 -19.21 -19.13 11.86
N LYS A 58 -19.88 -18.47 10.92
CA LYS A 58 -19.39 -18.27 9.56
C LYS A 58 -18.43 -17.09 9.54
N LEU A 59 -17.13 -17.34 9.49
CA LEU A 59 -16.15 -16.32 9.20
C LEU A 59 -16.40 -15.73 7.80
N ARG A 60 -16.50 -14.41 7.72
CA ARG A 60 -16.72 -13.70 6.46
C ARG A 60 -15.38 -13.22 5.93
N TYR A 61 -14.76 -14.05 5.12
CA TYR A 61 -13.56 -13.64 4.37
C TYR A 61 -13.92 -12.67 3.25
N ARG A 62 -12.99 -11.80 2.92
CA ARG A 62 -13.08 -10.86 1.80
C ARG A 62 -12.41 -11.47 0.58
N ASP A 63 -12.99 -11.29 -0.60
CA ASP A 63 -12.43 -11.82 -1.86
C ASP A 63 -11.21 -11.02 -2.36
N ASP A 64 -11.06 -9.80 -1.86
CA ASP A 64 -10.02 -8.84 -2.23
C ASP A 64 -8.83 -8.81 -1.25
N VAL A 65 -8.71 -9.85 -0.39
CA VAL A 65 -7.67 -10.02 0.62
C VAL A 65 -7.17 -11.46 0.59
N SER A 66 -5.86 -11.64 0.70
CA SER A 66 -5.24 -12.96 0.90
C SER A 66 -5.27 -13.33 2.39
N TYR A 67 -5.38 -14.63 2.70
CA TYR A 67 -5.37 -15.11 4.08
C TYR A 67 -4.31 -16.19 4.24
N ASP A 68 -3.43 -15.98 5.21
CA ASP A 68 -2.44 -16.95 5.66
C ASP A 68 -2.81 -17.43 7.07
N PHE A 69 -2.33 -18.62 7.46
CA PHE A 69 -2.69 -19.21 8.73
C PHE A 69 -1.46 -19.80 9.42
N TYR A 70 -1.42 -19.65 10.75
CA TYR A 70 -0.43 -20.33 11.58
C TYR A 70 -1.13 -21.28 12.59
N PRO A 71 -0.53 -22.45 12.88
CA PRO A 71 -1.17 -23.45 13.70
C PRO A 71 -1.13 -23.09 15.19
N VAL A 72 -2.24 -23.35 15.88
CA VAL A 72 -2.34 -23.32 17.35
C VAL A 72 -2.83 -24.64 17.90
N THR A 73 -2.35 -24.99 19.09
CA THR A 73 -2.68 -26.22 19.80
C THR A 73 -2.97 -25.93 21.26
N GLY A 74 -3.88 -26.71 21.87
CA GLY A 74 -4.24 -26.63 23.29
C GLY A 74 -5.42 -27.53 23.58
N ASN A 75 -5.62 -27.88 24.85
CA ASN A 75 -6.71 -28.73 25.32
C ASN A 75 -7.86 -27.91 25.95
N ASN A 76 -7.71 -26.62 26.07
CA ASN A 76 -8.70 -25.67 26.56
C ASN A 76 -8.41 -24.29 26.00
N PHE A 77 -9.35 -23.34 26.15
CA PHE A 77 -9.24 -21.99 25.61
C PHE A 77 -7.99 -21.23 26.12
N VAL A 78 -7.61 -21.38 27.38
CA VAL A 78 -6.44 -20.70 27.97
C VAL A 78 -5.14 -21.18 27.32
N GLU A 79 -5.01 -22.48 27.06
CA GLU A 79 -3.86 -23.04 26.35
C GLU A 79 -3.81 -22.56 24.90
N LEU A 80 -4.97 -22.43 24.23
CA LEU A 80 -5.05 -21.89 22.87
C LEU A 80 -4.57 -20.43 22.82
N ILE A 81 -5.01 -19.59 23.74
CA ILE A 81 -4.52 -18.19 23.82
C ILE A 81 -3.02 -18.15 24.11
N SER A 82 -2.52 -19.02 24.97
CA SER A 82 -1.08 -19.14 25.24
C SER A 82 -0.31 -19.57 23.99
N SER A 83 -0.84 -20.55 23.22
CA SER A 83 -0.27 -20.99 21.95
C SER A 83 -0.28 -19.89 20.89
N THR A 84 -1.35 -19.09 20.84
CA THR A 84 -1.45 -17.91 19.97
C THR A 84 -0.36 -16.89 20.28
N ASN A 85 -0.16 -16.56 21.55
CA ASN A 85 0.89 -15.62 21.98
C ASN A 85 2.31 -16.15 21.71
N LEU A 86 2.50 -17.48 21.69
CA LEU A 86 3.81 -18.08 21.40
C LEU A 86 4.12 -18.19 19.91
N ASN A 87 3.11 -18.43 19.08
CA ASN A 87 3.26 -18.76 17.66
C ASN A 87 2.82 -17.62 16.73
N GLY A 88 2.14 -16.62 17.24
CA GLY A 88 1.65 -15.49 16.48
C GLY A 88 2.76 -14.65 15.87
N PRO A 89 2.42 -13.78 14.92
CA PRO A 89 3.35 -12.90 14.25
C PRO A 89 4.06 -11.95 15.22
N LEU A 90 5.34 -11.71 14.95
CA LEU A 90 6.14 -10.74 15.69
C LEU A 90 6.02 -9.38 15.00
N ASP A 91 5.58 -8.36 15.72
CA ASP A 91 5.67 -7.00 15.24
C ASP A 91 7.12 -6.50 15.39
N PRO A 92 7.78 -6.07 14.29
CA PRO A 92 9.13 -5.57 14.35
C PRO A 92 9.25 -4.23 15.07
N ALA A 93 8.18 -3.44 15.19
CA ALA A 93 8.19 -2.11 15.80
C ALA A 93 8.33 -2.17 17.33
N ASP A 94 7.58 -3.04 18.00
CA ASP A 94 7.58 -3.17 19.46
C ASP A 94 8.14 -4.51 19.97
N ARG A 95 8.47 -5.44 19.05
CA ARG A 95 8.96 -6.80 19.32
C ARG A 95 8.01 -7.67 20.14
N LYS A 96 6.72 -7.38 20.08
CA LYS A 96 5.68 -8.23 20.67
C LYS A 96 5.06 -9.14 19.63
N LYS A 97 4.50 -10.24 20.10
CA LYS A 97 3.72 -11.15 19.28
C LYS A 97 2.24 -10.85 19.47
N TYR A 98 1.53 -10.86 18.36
CA TYR A 98 0.10 -10.61 18.29
C TYR A 98 -0.64 -11.83 17.77
N ALA A 99 -1.95 -11.87 17.97
CA ALA A 99 -2.78 -13.00 17.55
C ALA A 99 -3.06 -12.99 16.04
N GLY A 100 -3.13 -11.82 15.43
CA GLY A 100 -3.32 -11.63 14.00
C GLY A 100 -2.35 -10.57 13.48
N GLN A 101 -2.32 -10.43 12.17
CA GLN A 101 -1.55 -9.37 11.52
C GLN A 101 -2.10 -9.09 10.14
N THR A 102 -2.37 -7.85 9.85
CA THR A 102 -2.65 -7.37 8.50
C THR A 102 -1.40 -6.75 7.90
N LYS A 103 -0.92 -7.33 6.80
CA LYS A 103 0.19 -6.83 5.99
C LYS A 103 -0.34 -6.23 4.72
N TRP A 104 0.25 -5.12 4.29
CA TRP A 104 -0.21 -4.43 3.10
C TRP A 104 0.93 -3.76 2.34
N ASN A 105 0.79 -3.75 1.02
CA ASN A 105 1.62 -2.99 0.10
C ASN A 105 0.70 -2.12 -0.75
N THR A 106 1.11 -0.90 -0.98
CA THR A 106 0.37 0.04 -1.81
C THR A 106 1.29 0.64 -2.86
N GLY A 107 0.82 0.66 -4.11
CA GLY A 107 1.57 1.19 -5.22
C GLY A 107 0.67 1.92 -6.21
N TRP A 108 1.29 2.51 -7.22
CA TRP A 108 0.59 3.20 -8.30
C TRP A 108 1.34 3.04 -9.62
N SER A 109 0.61 3.15 -10.70
CA SER A 109 1.14 3.27 -12.04
C SER A 109 0.59 4.52 -12.72
N TYR A 110 1.30 5.04 -13.69
CA TYR A 110 0.86 6.19 -14.47
C TYR A 110 1.54 6.19 -15.85
N ALA A 111 0.91 6.86 -16.81
CA ALA A 111 1.53 7.28 -18.05
C ALA A 111 1.70 8.81 -18.07
N PHE A 112 2.60 9.33 -18.85
CA PHE A 112 2.72 10.78 -19.05
C PHE A 112 3.21 11.15 -20.45
N ASN A 113 2.77 12.32 -20.91
CA ASN A 113 3.34 13.02 -22.05
C ASN A 113 4.13 14.22 -21.55
N SER A 114 5.24 14.52 -22.19
CA SER A 114 6.06 15.67 -21.85
C SER A 114 6.45 16.49 -23.08
N SER A 115 6.66 17.78 -22.86
CA SER A 115 7.39 18.68 -23.76
C SER A 115 8.33 19.52 -22.94
N TYR A 116 9.40 20.02 -23.53
CA TYR A 116 10.38 20.80 -22.79
C TYR A 116 10.95 21.95 -23.59
N THR A 117 11.49 22.92 -22.85
CA THR A 117 12.33 24.02 -23.40
C THR A 117 13.62 24.10 -22.58
N ILE A 118 14.72 24.40 -23.23
CA ILE A 118 16.03 24.58 -22.58
C ILE A 118 16.37 26.08 -22.57
N ASP A 119 16.74 26.57 -21.38
CA ASP A 119 17.23 27.93 -21.17
C ASP A 119 18.50 27.86 -20.29
N GLY A 120 19.63 28.08 -20.95
CA GLY A 120 20.95 27.94 -20.31
C GLY A 120 21.21 26.55 -19.78
N THR A 121 21.39 26.43 -18.46
CA THR A 121 21.66 25.18 -17.76
C THR A 121 20.40 24.54 -17.17
N TYR A 122 19.23 25.04 -17.55
CA TYR A 122 17.96 24.51 -17.05
C TYR A 122 17.07 24.03 -18.19
N MET A 123 16.38 22.94 -17.91
CA MET A 123 15.30 22.42 -18.73
C MET A 123 13.98 22.63 -17.99
N TYR A 124 13.01 23.22 -18.66
CA TYR A 124 11.63 23.40 -18.17
C TYR A 124 10.75 22.40 -18.88
N VAL A 125 10.23 21.45 -18.12
CA VAL A 125 9.41 20.35 -18.63
C VAL A 125 7.95 20.63 -18.32
N SER A 126 7.10 20.60 -19.34
CA SER A 126 5.64 20.60 -19.18
C SER A 126 5.16 19.15 -19.24
N LEU A 127 4.29 18.78 -18.31
CA LEU A 127 3.81 17.41 -18.12
C LEU A 127 2.29 17.31 -18.23
N ASN A 128 1.84 16.23 -18.81
CA ASN A 128 0.45 15.76 -18.71
C ASN A 128 0.45 14.30 -18.25
N ILE A 129 0.16 14.10 -16.97
CA ILE A 129 0.11 12.75 -16.37
C ILE A 129 -1.28 12.17 -16.59
N LEU A 130 -1.33 10.92 -17.02
CA LEU A 130 -2.50 10.18 -17.50
C LEU A 130 -2.56 8.81 -16.81
N ASP A 131 -3.72 8.17 -16.87
CA ASP A 131 -3.92 6.76 -16.53
C ASP A 131 -3.32 6.38 -15.16
N ILE A 132 -3.63 7.19 -14.14
CA ILE A 132 -3.15 6.94 -12.79
C ILE A 132 -4.00 5.82 -12.18
N GLU A 133 -3.38 4.68 -11.94
CA GLU A 133 -3.99 3.55 -11.25
C GLU A 133 -3.34 3.37 -9.87
N PHE A 134 -4.16 3.10 -8.87
CA PHE A 134 -3.73 2.84 -7.51
C PHE A 134 -4.07 1.41 -7.13
N MET A 135 -3.10 0.68 -6.56
CA MET A 135 -3.22 -0.73 -6.26
C MET A 135 -2.86 -0.98 -4.81
N SER A 136 -3.50 -1.97 -4.19
CA SER A 136 -3.14 -2.45 -2.86
C SER A 136 -3.15 -3.97 -2.87
N ASP A 137 -2.09 -4.58 -2.34
CA ASP A 137 -2.02 -6.00 -2.03
C ASP A 137 -2.06 -6.16 -0.51
N ILE A 138 -3.03 -6.94 -0.02
CA ILE A 138 -3.28 -7.05 1.41
C ILE A 138 -3.39 -8.53 1.77
N SER A 139 -2.67 -8.92 2.81
CA SER A 139 -2.77 -10.25 3.41
C SER A 139 -3.06 -10.17 4.90
N VAL A 140 -3.84 -11.11 5.40
CA VAL A 140 -4.19 -11.25 6.81
C VAL A 140 -3.70 -12.59 7.32
N LEU A 141 -2.91 -12.58 8.38
CA LEU A 141 -2.43 -13.79 9.06
C LEU A 141 -3.28 -14.05 10.30
N LEU A 142 -3.84 -15.26 10.40
CA LEU A 142 -4.75 -15.66 11.47
C LEU A 142 -4.33 -16.99 12.11
N PRO A 143 -4.67 -17.24 13.38
CA PRO A 143 -4.49 -18.55 13.98
C PRO A 143 -5.48 -19.57 13.43
N VAL A 144 -5.04 -20.82 13.26
CA VAL A 144 -5.89 -21.95 12.93
C VAL A 144 -5.71 -23.07 13.93
N LEU A 145 -6.80 -23.57 14.48
CA LEU A 145 -6.81 -24.69 15.41
C LEU A 145 -6.46 -25.99 14.68
N GLN A 146 -5.40 -26.66 15.10
CA GLN A 146 -4.96 -27.91 14.47
C GLN A 146 -5.90 -29.07 14.75
N ASP A 147 -6.42 -29.18 15.97
CA ASP A 147 -7.32 -30.27 16.39
C ASP A 147 -8.47 -29.71 17.24
N ARG A 148 -9.67 -29.82 16.73
CA ARG A 148 -10.90 -29.40 17.41
C ARG A 148 -11.48 -30.49 18.33
N THR A 149 -11.05 -31.74 18.16
CA THR A 149 -11.66 -32.89 18.87
C THR A 149 -11.23 -32.99 20.33
N THR A 150 -10.14 -32.32 20.71
CA THR A 150 -9.61 -32.32 22.08
C THR A 150 -10.30 -31.29 22.99
N LEU A 151 -11.11 -30.39 22.42
CA LEU A 151 -11.73 -29.29 23.15
C LEU A 151 -13.15 -29.58 23.59
N SER A 152 -13.54 -29.00 24.70
CA SER A 152 -14.95 -28.98 25.11
C SER A 152 -15.75 -28.05 24.17
N ASN A 153 -17.08 -28.27 24.07
CA ASN A 153 -17.96 -27.38 23.31
C ASN A 153 -17.86 -25.93 23.81
N TYR A 154 -17.65 -25.71 25.09
CA TYR A 154 -17.51 -24.39 25.68
C TYR A 154 -16.22 -23.70 25.20
N ASP A 155 -15.08 -24.41 25.22
CA ASP A 155 -13.80 -23.88 24.72
C ASP A 155 -13.85 -23.60 23.22
N LEU A 156 -14.54 -24.43 22.44
CA LEU A 156 -14.76 -24.21 21.00
C LEU A 156 -15.55 -22.91 20.73
N ILE A 157 -16.62 -22.66 21.49
CA ILE A 157 -17.40 -21.43 21.38
C ILE A 157 -16.54 -20.21 21.69
N LEU A 158 -15.74 -20.25 22.76
CA LEU A 158 -14.82 -19.17 23.12
C LEU A 158 -13.78 -18.93 22.04
N TRP A 159 -13.19 -20.01 21.51
CA TRP A 159 -12.20 -19.92 20.44
C TRP A 159 -12.79 -19.33 19.16
N ASP A 160 -13.94 -19.84 18.71
CA ASP A 160 -14.59 -19.34 17.50
C ASP A 160 -14.98 -17.86 17.63
N HIS A 161 -15.44 -17.44 18.81
CA HIS A 161 -15.73 -16.03 19.08
C HIS A 161 -14.45 -15.16 19.06
N PHE A 162 -13.36 -15.65 19.66
CA PHE A 162 -12.07 -14.97 19.65
C PHE A 162 -11.55 -14.76 18.21
N VAL A 163 -11.55 -15.82 17.38
CA VAL A 163 -11.06 -15.73 15.99
C VAL A 163 -11.96 -14.82 15.15
N GLN A 164 -13.29 -14.83 15.41
CA GLN A 164 -14.19 -13.90 14.72
C GLN A 164 -13.86 -12.44 15.07
N LYS A 165 -13.66 -12.12 16.35
CA LYS A 165 -13.30 -10.76 16.79
C LYS A 165 -11.95 -10.32 16.24
N LEU A 166 -10.99 -11.23 16.22
CA LEU A 166 -9.69 -10.99 15.61
C LEU A 166 -9.83 -10.68 14.11
N LEU A 167 -10.61 -11.49 13.37
CA LEU A 167 -10.85 -11.24 11.95
C LEU A 167 -11.55 -9.90 11.69
N GLU A 168 -12.51 -9.50 12.54
CA GLU A 168 -13.16 -8.20 12.46
C GLU A 168 -12.13 -7.06 12.63
N HIS A 169 -11.22 -7.18 13.61
CA HIS A 169 -10.14 -6.22 13.83
C HIS A 169 -9.19 -6.11 12.62
N GLU A 170 -8.74 -7.25 12.10
CA GLU A 170 -7.87 -7.27 10.92
C GLU A 170 -8.58 -6.68 9.67
N HIS A 171 -9.88 -6.92 9.54
CA HIS A 171 -10.67 -6.29 8.47
C HIS A 171 -10.80 -4.77 8.62
N ASP A 172 -10.71 -4.24 9.82
CA ASP A 172 -10.71 -2.80 10.03
C ASP A 172 -9.39 -2.17 9.55
N HIS A 173 -8.25 -2.85 9.73
CA HIS A 173 -6.99 -2.46 9.06
C HIS A 173 -7.14 -2.46 7.54
N VAL A 174 -7.79 -3.48 6.96
CA VAL A 174 -8.07 -3.51 5.51
C VAL A 174 -8.92 -2.31 5.07
N LYS A 175 -9.92 -1.90 5.86
CA LYS A 175 -10.74 -0.71 5.56
C LYS A 175 -9.90 0.57 5.56
N ILE A 176 -8.98 0.72 6.54
CA ILE A 176 -8.08 1.87 6.61
C ILE A 176 -7.23 1.93 5.34
N VAL A 177 -6.57 0.83 4.96
CA VAL A 177 -5.69 0.79 3.78
C VAL A 177 -6.45 1.07 2.48
N LYS A 178 -7.70 0.60 2.38
CA LYS A 178 -8.56 0.73 1.19
C LYS A 178 -9.45 1.97 1.22
N ASP A 179 -9.29 2.86 2.19
CA ASP A 179 -10.09 4.09 2.22
C ASP A 179 -9.88 4.89 0.92
N PRO A 180 -10.95 5.15 0.15
CA PRO A 180 -10.85 5.85 -1.13
C PRO A 180 -10.24 7.25 -1.01
N VAL A 181 -10.28 7.87 0.17
CA VAL A 181 -9.68 9.19 0.41
C VAL A 181 -8.18 9.22 0.08
N TYR A 182 -7.46 8.13 0.33
CA TYR A 182 -6.02 8.04 0.03
C TYR A 182 -5.76 7.96 -1.46
N LYS A 183 -6.53 7.13 -2.17
CA LYS A 183 -6.47 7.03 -3.63
C LYS A 183 -6.75 8.38 -4.27
N ASP A 184 -7.83 9.04 -3.87
CA ASP A 184 -8.26 10.32 -4.42
C ASP A 184 -7.23 11.42 -4.15
N GLU A 185 -6.64 11.45 -2.96
CA GLU A 185 -5.55 12.38 -2.63
C GLU A 185 -4.31 12.12 -3.50
N ALA A 186 -3.90 10.86 -3.67
CA ALA A 186 -2.77 10.49 -4.51
C ALA A 186 -2.99 10.91 -5.97
N VAL A 187 -4.11 10.53 -6.55
CA VAL A 187 -4.49 10.87 -7.93
C VAL A 187 -4.48 12.39 -8.11
N LYS A 188 -5.08 13.13 -7.18
CA LYS A 188 -5.12 14.60 -7.23
C LYS A 188 -3.71 15.21 -7.20
N LYS A 189 -2.84 14.75 -6.29
CA LYS A 189 -1.48 15.27 -6.15
C LYS A 189 -0.60 14.93 -7.36
N ILE A 190 -0.66 13.69 -7.84
CA ILE A 190 0.11 13.24 -9.00
C ILE A 190 -0.35 13.98 -10.26
N SER A 191 -1.65 14.11 -10.48
CA SER A 191 -2.20 14.87 -11.61
C SER A 191 -1.88 16.37 -11.56
N ALA A 192 -1.54 16.90 -10.40
CA ALA A 192 -1.16 18.30 -10.23
C ALA A 192 0.29 18.60 -10.64
N ILE A 193 1.11 17.59 -10.92
CA ILE A 193 2.48 17.78 -11.43
C ILE A 193 2.39 18.21 -12.89
N LYS A 194 2.44 19.51 -13.14
CA LYS A 194 2.30 20.08 -14.48
C LYS A 194 3.61 20.58 -15.07
N GLN A 195 4.56 20.94 -14.21
CA GLN A 195 5.83 21.50 -14.63
C GLN A 195 6.95 21.05 -13.70
N LEU A 196 8.11 20.77 -14.30
CA LEU A 196 9.36 20.51 -13.59
C LEU A 196 10.45 21.43 -14.14
N ARG A 197 11.36 21.85 -13.25
CA ARG A 197 12.58 22.55 -13.61
C ARG A 197 13.77 21.68 -13.25
N LEU A 198 14.53 21.26 -14.24
CA LEU A 198 15.62 20.32 -14.09
C LEU A 198 16.94 21.00 -14.45
N ALA A 199 18.01 20.68 -13.73
CA ALA A 199 19.36 21.02 -14.18
C ALA A 199 19.66 20.20 -15.45
N TYR A 200 20.29 20.85 -16.42
CA TYR A 200 20.60 20.25 -17.71
C TYR A 200 22.05 20.53 -18.09
N ASN A 201 22.75 19.51 -18.55
CA ASN A 201 24.06 19.64 -19.17
C ASN A 201 24.01 19.15 -20.63
N PRO A 202 24.73 19.78 -21.54
CA PRO A 202 24.88 19.28 -22.91
C PRO A 202 25.42 17.84 -22.90
N GLY A 203 24.65 16.92 -23.48
CA GLY A 203 24.98 15.47 -23.50
C GLY A 203 24.16 14.60 -22.56
N ASP A 204 23.35 15.19 -21.68
CA ASP A 204 22.40 14.43 -20.87
C ASP A 204 21.38 13.71 -21.76
N ASN A 205 20.99 12.50 -21.34
CA ASN A 205 19.85 11.81 -21.93
C ASN A 205 18.56 12.42 -21.37
N LEU A 206 17.88 13.21 -22.19
CA LEU A 206 16.72 14.01 -21.77
C LEU A 206 15.54 13.14 -21.31
N ASP A 207 15.28 12.03 -21.99
CA ASP A 207 14.19 11.13 -21.64
C ASP A 207 14.42 10.50 -20.26
N THR A 208 15.66 10.06 -19.99
CA THR A 208 16.04 9.52 -18.68
C THR A 208 15.94 10.58 -17.59
N LEU A 209 16.36 11.81 -17.89
CA LEU A 209 16.31 12.92 -16.92
C LEU A 209 14.86 13.28 -16.57
N ILE A 210 13.99 13.39 -17.58
CA ILE A 210 12.56 13.69 -17.38
C ILE A 210 11.89 12.55 -16.60
N LYS A 211 12.10 11.30 -17.02
CA LYS A 211 11.53 10.12 -16.38
C LYS A 211 11.93 10.05 -14.90
N GLY A 212 13.21 10.15 -14.60
CA GLY A 212 13.70 10.12 -13.22
C GLY A 212 13.16 11.24 -12.34
N ALA A 213 12.95 12.43 -12.90
CA ALA A 213 12.36 13.55 -12.17
C ALA A 213 10.86 13.33 -11.87
N VAL A 214 10.10 12.81 -12.82
CA VAL A 214 8.68 12.45 -12.60
C VAL A 214 8.57 11.33 -11.57
N GLU A 215 9.41 10.30 -11.68
CA GLU A 215 9.48 9.20 -10.71
C GLU A 215 9.78 9.72 -9.29
N SER A 216 10.78 10.59 -9.15
CA SER A 216 11.15 11.17 -7.85
C SER A 216 10.01 11.95 -7.21
N GLU A 217 9.27 12.75 -7.99
CA GLU A 217 8.17 13.55 -7.46
C GLU A 217 6.95 12.69 -7.11
N THR A 218 6.63 11.68 -7.92
CA THR A 218 5.54 10.74 -7.61
C THR A 218 5.88 9.87 -6.41
N LEU A 219 7.15 9.46 -6.24
CA LEU A 219 7.63 8.76 -5.06
C LEU A 219 7.46 9.57 -3.78
N ARG A 220 7.81 10.85 -3.81
CA ARG A 220 7.63 11.74 -2.66
C ARG A 220 6.16 11.82 -2.24
N ILE A 221 5.24 11.95 -3.22
CA ILE A 221 3.80 11.98 -2.98
C ILE A 221 3.33 10.65 -2.38
N GLY A 222 3.78 9.54 -2.95
CA GLY A 222 3.41 8.20 -2.49
C GLY A 222 3.92 7.89 -1.08
N HIS A 223 5.16 8.26 -0.77
CA HIS A 223 5.72 8.11 0.58
C HIS A 223 4.87 8.86 1.62
N ASP A 224 4.50 10.12 1.36
CA ASP A 224 3.65 10.90 2.26
C ASP A 224 2.30 10.22 2.52
N LEU A 225 1.74 9.57 1.48
CA LEU A 225 0.48 8.85 1.57
C LEU A 225 0.61 7.59 2.42
N ILE A 226 1.66 6.79 2.17
CA ILE A 226 1.93 5.56 2.92
C ILE A 226 2.15 5.86 4.39
N MET A 227 2.86 6.94 4.71
CA MET A 227 3.04 7.37 6.11
C MET A 227 1.72 7.74 6.78
N LYS A 228 0.77 8.34 6.07
CA LYS A 228 -0.58 8.61 6.60
C LYS A 228 -1.35 7.31 6.87
N ILE A 229 -1.35 6.37 5.94
CA ILE A 229 -2.01 5.07 6.10
C ILE A 229 -1.41 4.34 7.31
N LYS A 230 -0.09 4.31 7.43
CA LYS A 230 0.61 3.71 8.56
C LYS A 230 0.20 4.34 9.88
N GLN A 231 0.22 5.68 9.96
CA GLN A 231 -0.19 6.41 11.16
C GLN A 231 -1.63 6.10 11.57
N GLN A 232 -2.56 5.95 10.60
CA GLN A 232 -3.95 5.60 10.90
C GLN A 232 -4.08 4.17 11.42
N ASN A 233 -3.31 3.21 10.89
CA ASN A 233 -3.27 1.84 11.42
C ASN A 233 -2.71 1.81 12.84
N GLU A 234 -1.61 2.50 13.10
CA GLU A 234 -1.01 2.60 14.44
C GLU A 234 -1.97 3.26 15.46
N GLU A 235 -2.70 4.29 15.04
CA GLU A 235 -3.69 4.95 15.90
C GLU A 235 -4.91 4.05 16.16
N TYR A 236 -5.35 3.28 15.16
CA TYR A 236 -6.40 2.29 15.32
C TYR A 236 -6.00 1.22 16.36
N ASP A 237 -4.80 0.65 16.23
CA ASP A 237 -4.27 -0.31 17.20
C ASP A 237 -4.18 0.26 18.61
N ARG A 238 -3.72 1.50 18.73
CA ARG A 238 -3.63 2.18 20.03
C ARG A 238 -5.00 2.39 20.69
N ILE A 239 -6.02 2.74 19.91
CA ILE A 239 -7.38 3.00 20.42
C ILE A 239 -8.08 1.69 20.78
N THR A 240 -7.93 0.66 19.97
CA THR A 240 -8.57 -0.65 20.16
C THR A 240 -7.77 -1.59 21.07
N ASP A 241 -6.59 -1.14 21.56
CA ASP A 241 -5.66 -1.98 22.30
C ASP A 241 -5.39 -3.31 21.56
N HIS A 242 -5.02 -3.19 20.27
CA HIS A 242 -4.81 -4.33 19.34
C HIS A 242 -6.01 -5.30 19.29
N GLY A 243 -7.21 -4.76 19.26
CA GLY A 243 -8.45 -5.51 19.16
C GLY A 243 -9.04 -5.98 20.50
N LEU A 244 -8.39 -5.74 21.63
CA LEU A 244 -8.93 -6.07 22.96
C LEU A 244 -10.12 -5.19 23.34
N GLN A 245 -10.23 -3.99 22.77
CA GLN A 245 -11.33 -3.03 22.95
C GLN A 245 -12.10 -2.85 21.63
N ALA A 246 -12.68 -3.93 21.13
CA ALA A 246 -13.35 -3.96 19.83
C ALA A 246 -14.52 -2.95 19.70
N GLU A 247 -15.16 -2.57 20.82
CA GLU A 247 -16.20 -1.53 20.86
C GLU A 247 -15.69 -0.15 20.45
N MET A 248 -14.38 0.11 20.57
CA MET A 248 -13.76 1.38 20.17
C MET A 248 -13.62 1.51 18.64
N SER A 249 -13.77 0.43 17.89
CA SER A 249 -13.74 0.44 16.42
C SER A 249 -14.83 1.36 15.83
N ALA A 250 -16.06 1.28 16.34
CA ALA A 250 -17.17 2.13 15.90
C ALA A 250 -16.85 3.62 16.11
N ALA A 251 -16.25 3.97 17.24
CA ALA A 251 -15.85 5.35 17.54
C ALA A 251 -14.75 5.86 16.59
N PHE A 252 -13.81 5.00 16.22
CA PHE A 252 -12.73 5.34 15.29
C PHE A 252 -13.24 5.65 13.88
N PHE A 253 -14.18 4.85 13.37
CA PHE A 253 -14.76 5.06 12.02
C PHE A 253 -15.90 6.07 11.98
N GLY A 254 -16.31 6.67 13.11
CA GLY A 254 -17.35 7.69 13.19
C GLY A 254 -18.79 7.17 12.99
N ASN A 255 -19.03 5.90 13.35
CA ASN A 255 -20.33 5.24 13.29
C ASN A 255 -21.08 5.33 14.64
#